data_0af0ca5a25b61921886f97cb788e2c39
#
_entry.id   0af0ca5a25b61921886f97cb788e2c39
#
_cell.length_a   1.000
_cell.length_b   1.000
_cell.length_c   1.000
_cell.angle_alpha   90.00
_cell.angle_beta   90.00
_cell.angle_gamma   90.00
#
_symmetry.space_group_name_H-M   'P 1'
#
loop_
_entity.id
_entity.type
_entity.pdbx_description
1 polymer ?
#
loop_
_entity_poly.entity_id
_entity_poly.type
_entity_poly.pdbx_seq_one_letter_code
_entity_poly.pdbx_strand_id
1 'polypeptide(L)'
;MNRHIAVSLCLAASLAGCAMGGGRERPERGSEEPEFVGRSLDVVAANGQTTMLRFRRDGTVIARFNERETEGQWSLRPRELCFTWRQTFRECWPYTQRFREGRPVQITSDRGNVVRVTMR
;
A
#
# COMPACT_ATOMS: atom_id res chain seq x y z
N MET A 1 50.56 -2.66 -54.67
CA MET A 1 50.11 -2.85 -54.34
C MET A 1 49.45 -2.86 -53.37
N ASN A 2 49.24 -2.74 -52.89
CA ASN A 2 48.59 -2.91 -52.06
C ASN A 2 47.96 -2.76 -51.28
N ARG A 3 47.43 -2.80 -50.82
CA ARG A 3 46.76 -2.78 -50.11
C ARG A 3 46.25 -2.84 -49.17
N HIS A 4 45.95 -2.69 -48.70
CA HIS A 4 45.37 -2.89 -47.86
C HIS A 4 44.68 -2.72 -47.06
N ILE A 5 44.23 -2.75 -46.60
CA ILE A 5 43.59 -2.75 -45.86
C ILE A 5 43.00 -2.74 -44.97
N ALA A 6 42.71 -2.71 -44.42
CA ALA A 6 42.13 -2.85 -43.59
C ALA A 6 41.40 -2.75 -42.85
N VAL A 7 41.01 -2.67 -42.42
CA VAL A 7 40.29 -2.64 -41.66
C VAL A 7 39.60 -2.69 -40.83
N SER A 8 39.29 -2.62 -40.25
CA SER A 8 38.66 -2.78 -39.43
C SER A 8 37.90 -2.73 -38.74
N LEU A 9 37.52 -2.60 -38.34
CA LEU A 9 36.81 -2.62 -37.58
C LEU A 9 36.15 -2.64 -36.71
N CYS A 10 35.81 -2.60 -36.23
CA CYS A 10 35.16 -2.67 -35.44
C CYS A 10 34.46 -2.63 -34.74
N LEU A 11 34.16 -2.45 -34.38
CA LEU A 11 33.50 -2.53 -33.67
C LEU A 11 32.82 -2.45 -32.85
N ALA A 12 32.51 -2.41 -32.51
CA ALA A 12 31.86 -2.47 -31.78
C ALA A 12 31.17 -2.35 -30.98
N ALA A 13 30.96 -2.31 -30.62
CA ALA A 13 30.31 -2.37 -29.89
C ALA A 13 29.51 -2.29 -29.16
N SER A 14 29.19 -2.22 -28.89
CA SER A 14 28.40 -2.36 -28.22
C SER A 14 27.74 -2.29 -27.43
N LEU A 15 27.57 -2.13 -27.10
CA LEU A 15 26.92 -2.22 -26.32
C LEU A 15 26.20 -2.13 -25.63
N ALA A 16 25.86 -2.14 -25.48
CA ALA A 16 25.18 -2.19 -24.85
C ALA A 16 24.47 -2.04 -24.07
N GLY A 17 24.21 -2.03 -23.85
CA GLY A 17 23.47 -2.12 -23.09
C GLY A 17 22.86 -1.97 -22.39
N CYS A 18 22.62 -2.04 -22.13
CA CYS A 18 22.02 -2.17 -21.48
C CYS A 18 21.39 -1.88 -20.79
N ALA A 19 21.26 -1.70 -20.66
CA ALA A 19 20.68 -1.54 -20.00
C ALA A 19 19.93 -1.42 -19.45
N MET A 20 19.61 -1.50 -19.40
CA MET A 20 18.91 -1.48 -18.86
C MET A 20 18.48 -1.63 -17.97
N GLY A 21 18.47 -1.74 -17.89
CA GLY A 21 18.04 -1.97 -17.05
C GLY A 21 17.71 -1.63 -16.26
N GLY A 22 17.75 -1.51 -16.19
CA GLY A 22 17.33 -1.43 -15.37
C GLY A 22 16.77 -1.00 -14.76
N GLY A 23 16.55 -0.88 -14.79
CA GLY A 23 15.92 -0.63 -14.19
C GLY A 23 15.21 -0.66 -13.62
N ARG A 24 15.05 -0.87 -13.62
CA ARG A 24 14.34 -0.91 -13.21
C ARG A 24 13.90 -0.86 -12.24
N GLU A 25 14.00 -0.90 -12.07
CA GLU A 25 13.56 -0.85 -11.33
C GLU A 25 13.16 -0.86 -10.45
N ARG A 26 13.05 -0.88 -10.18
CA ARG A 26 12.70 -0.89 -9.44
C ARG A 26 12.10 -0.63 -8.66
N PRO A 27 11.69 -0.76 -8.59
CA PRO A 27 11.05 -0.29 -7.89
C PRO A 27 10.52 -0.69 -6.89
N GLU A 28 10.52 -1.15 -6.55
CA GLU A 28 10.07 -1.57 -5.85
C GLU A 28 10.05 -1.30 -4.69
N ARG A 29 10.44 -1.04 -4.05
CA ARG A 29 10.50 -0.76 -2.98
C ARG A 29 9.54 -0.02 -2.53
N GLY A 30 9.43 0.91 -2.51
CA GLY A 30 8.36 1.72 -2.09
C GLY A 30 7.03 1.29 -2.62
N SER A 31 7.04 0.53 -3.62
CA SER A 31 5.79 0.08 -4.19
C SER A 31 5.23 -1.15 -3.49
N GLU A 32 5.81 -1.49 -2.40
CA GLU A 32 5.34 -2.63 -1.65
C GLU A 32 3.95 -2.34 -1.11
N GLU A 33 3.04 -3.24 -1.39
CA GLU A 33 1.66 -3.08 -1.00
C GLU A 33 1.50 -3.31 0.49
N PRO A 34 0.71 -2.48 1.19
CA PRO A 34 0.47 -2.74 2.61
C PRO A 34 -0.17 -4.09 2.83
N GLU A 35 0.12 -4.70 3.95
CA GLU A 35 -0.33 -6.05 4.23
C GLU A 35 -1.85 -6.15 4.30
N PHE A 36 -2.54 -5.06 4.62
CA PHE A 36 -4.00 -5.10 4.80
C PHE A 36 -4.76 -4.96 3.49
N VAL A 37 -4.08 -4.65 2.40
CA VAL A 37 -4.78 -4.51 1.12
C VAL A 37 -5.25 -5.88 0.65
N GLY A 38 -6.53 -5.95 0.28
CA GLY A 38 -7.11 -7.22 -0.12
C GLY A 38 -7.54 -8.08 1.04
N ARG A 39 -7.37 -7.59 2.27
CA ARG A 39 -7.73 -8.32 3.48
C ARG A 39 -8.85 -7.59 4.19
N SER A 40 -9.40 -8.24 5.18
CA SER A 40 -10.45 -7.65 6.01
C SER A 40 -9.90 -7.34 7.38
N LEU A 41 -10.28 -6.19 7.91
CA LEU A 41 -9.99 -5.83 9.28
C LEU A 41 -11.28 -5.78 10.06
N ASP A 42 -11.32 -6.49 11.17
CA ASP A 42 -12.43 -6.38 12.10
C ASP A 42 -12.11 -5.26 13.07
N VAL A 43 -12.99 -4.29 13.17
CA VAL A 43 -12.80 -3.13 14.03
C VAL A 43 -13.89 -3.13 15.07
N VAL A 44 -13.49 -3.27 16.33
CA VAL A 44 -14.43 -3.29 17.44
C VAL A 44 -14.29 -1.98 18.19
N ALA A 45 -15.38 -1.22 18.22
CA ALA A 45 -15.40 0.05 18.91
C ALA A 45 -15.56 -0.16 20.41
N ALA A 46 -15.37 0.92 21.19
CA ALA A 46 -15.45 0.84 22.63
C ALA A 46 -16.81 0.37 23.11
N ASN A 47 -17.87 0.67 22.36
CA ASN A 47 -19.20 0.26 22.71
C ASN A 47 -19.54 -1.16 22.25
N GLY A 48 -18.56 -1.87 21.70
CA GLY A 48 -18.75 -3.24 21.28
C GLY A 48 -19.22 -3.42 19.85
N GLN A 49 -19.51 -2.35 19.16
CA GLN A 49 -19.93 -2.46 17.76
C GLN A 49 -18.77 -2.90 16.89
N THR A 50 -19.05 -3.79 15.97
CA THR A 50 -18.03 -4.33 15.08
C THR A 50 -18.29 -3.87 13.66
N THR A 51 -17.27 -3.34 13.04
CA THR A 51 -17.29 -2.93 11.65
C THR A 51 -16.22 -3.72 10.93
N MET A 52 -16.49 -4.18 9.73
CA MET A 52 -15.49 -4.84 8.91
C MET A 52 -15.03 -3.88 7.85
N LEU A 53 -13.73 -3.69 7.74
CA LEU A 53 -13.14 -2.85 6.71
C LEU A 53 -12.45 -3.72 5.69
N ARG A 54 -12.64 -3.39 4.43
CA ARG A 54 -11.93 -4.06 3.36
C ARG A 54 -11.22 -3.01 2.52
N PHE A 55 -9.93 -3.17 2.35
CA PHE A 55 -9.10 -2.20 1.66
C PHE A 55 -8.81 -2.69 0.26
N ARG A 56 -9.00 -1.81 -0.70
CA ARG A 56 -8.69 -2.10 -2.08
C ARG A 56 -7.44 -1.37 -2.50
N ARG A 57 -6.77 -1.96 -3.46
CA ARG A 57 -5.52 -1.40 -3.94
C ARG A 57 -5.69 0.00 -4.54
N ASP A 58 -6.87 0.27 -5.07
CA ASP A 58 -7.13 1.56 -5.73
C ASP A 58 -7.34 2.72 -4.76
N GLY A 59 -7.21 2.48 -3.47
CA GLY A 59 -7.40 3.54 -2.48
C GLY A 59 -8.80 3.60 -1.91
N THR A 60 -9.64 2.65 -2.25
CA THR A 60 -11.00 2.59 -1.75
C THR A 60 -11.05 1.69 -0.52
N VAL A 61 -11.83 2.07 0.46
CA VAL A 61 -12.09 1.22 1.61
C VAL A 61 -13.59 1.07 1.77
N ILE A 62 -14.02 -0.16 2.02
CA ILE A 62 -15.43 -0.46 2.23
C ILE A 62 -15.62 -0.80 3.69
N ALA A 63 -16.52 -0.09 4.34
CA ALA A 63 -16.88 -0.37 5.73
C ALA A 63 -18.23 -1.06 5.73
N ARG A 64 -18.31 -2.17 6.42
CA ARG A 64 -19.57 -2.91 6.52
C ARG A 64 -19.97 -2.99 7.97
N PHE A 65 -21.16 -2.47 8.24
CA PHE A 65 -21.72 -2.45 9.57
C PHE A 65 -23.20 -2.79 9.49
N ASN A 66 -23.62 -3.87 10.14
CA ASN A 66 -25.03 -4.28 10.15
C ASN A 66 -25.62 -4.38 8.75
N GLU A 67 -24.94 -5.03 7.84
CA GLU A 67 -25.44 -5.23 6.48
C GLU A 67 -25.47 -3.97 5.63
N ARG A 68 -24.97 -2.86 6.16
CA ARG A 68 -24.83 -1.65 5.37
C ARG A 68 -23.38 -1.49 4.99
N GLU A 69 -23.17 -0.99 3.80
CA GLU A 69 -21.82 -0.74 3.32
C GLU A 69 -21.66 0.74 3.02
N THR A 70 -20.53 1.26 3.40
CA THR A 70 -20.16 2.63 3.13
C THR A 70 -18.80 2.60 2.48
N GLU A 71 -18.64 3.37 1.43
CA GLU A 71 -17.38 3.43 0.72
C GLU A 71 -16.64 4.70 1.11
N GLY A 72 -15.34 4.58 1.32
CA GLY A 72 -14.51 5.71 1.61
C GLY A 72 -13.19 5.59 0.87
N GLN A 73 -12.28 6.47 1.22
CA GLN A 73 -10.95 6.48 0.66
C GLN A 73 -9.95 6.25 1.78
N TRP A 74 -8.87 5.56 1.47
CA TRP A 74 -7.80 5.40 2.44
C TRP A 74 -6.49 5.88 1.84
N SER A 75 -5.61 6.31 2.69
CA SER A 75 -4.27 6.67 2.28
C SER A 75 -3.31 6.31 3.40
N LEU A 76 -2.11 5.96 3.01
CA LEU A 76 -1.08 5.59 3.96
C LEU A 76 0.00 6.63 3.91
N ARG A 77 0.30 7.20 5.07
CA ARG A 77 1.38 8.15 5.23
C ARG A 77 2.37 7.56 6.21
N PRO A 78 3.55 8.13 6.32
CA PRO A 78 4.47 7.64 7.33
C PRO A 78 3.76 7.67 8.69
N ARG A 79 3.66 6.49 9.31
CA ARG A 79 3.11 6.31 10.64
C ARG A 79 1.62 6.57 10.77
N GLU A 80 0.90 6.72 9.66
CA GLU A 80 -0.53 7.01 9.73
C GLU A 80 -1.29 6.30 8.64
N LEU A 81 -2.41 5.74 9.00
CA LEU A 81 -3.38 5.21 8.05
C LEU A 81 -4.63 6.06 8.17
N CYS A 82 -4.97 6.78 7.12
CA CYS A 82 -6.04 7.75 7.16
C CYS A 82 -7.20 7.33 6.29
N PHE A 83 -8.39 7.67 6.72
CA PHE A 83 -9.63 7.38 6.02
C PHE A 83 -10.40 8.66 5.80
N THR A 84 -11.04 8.77 4.66
CA THR A 84 -11.95 9.86 4.37
C THR A 84 -13.29 9.26 3.99
N TRP A 85 -14.33 9.61 4.73
CA TRP A 85 -15.67 9.13 4.49
C TRP A 85 -16.51 10.29 3.99
N ARG A 86 -17.30 10.04 2.96
CA ARG A 86 -18.20 11.06 2.44
C ARG A 86 -17.50 12.36 2.08
N GLN A 87 -16.20 12.25 1.77
CA GLN A 87 -15.40 13.36 1.31
C GLN A 87 -15.20 14.48 2.34
N THR A 88 -15.82 14.38 3.50
CA THR A 88 -15.73 15.44 4.50
C THR A 88 -15.19 14.98 5.83
N PHE A 89 -15.45 13.73 6.19
CA PHE A 89 -15.05 13.22 7.49
C PHE A 89 -13.73 12.47 7.34
N ARG A 90 -12.75 12.92 8.06
CA ARG A 90 -11.43 12.30 7.99
C ARG A 90 -11.00 11.83 9.37
N GLU A 91 -10.45 10.65 9.41
CA GLU A 91 -9.95 10.08 10.64
C GLU A 91 -8.68 9.31 10.33
N CYS A 92 -7.68 9.43 11.20
CA CYS A 92 -6.41 8.76 11.00
C CYS A 92 -6.07 7.90 12.20
N TRP A 93 -5.48 6.77 11.92
CA TRP A 93 -4.99 5.85 12.94
C TRP A 93 -3.48 5.89 12.95
N PRO A 94 -2.86 5.83 14.12
CA PRO A 94 -1.41 5.55 14.16
C PRO A 94 -1.16 4.21 13.49
N TYR A 95 -0.15 4.18 12.66
CA TYR A 95 0.22 2.95 11.98
C TYR A 95 1.74 2.86 12.01
N THR A 96 2.24 2.28 13.09
CA THR A 96 3.68 2.19 13.31
C THR A 96 4.19 0.77 13.18
N GLN A 97 3.26 -0.18 13.10
CA GLN A 97 3.59 -1.59 12.94
C GLN A 97 2.61 -2.20 11.99
N ARG A 98 3.06 -3.21 11.28
CA ARG A 98 2.20 -3.93 10.37
C ARG A 98 1.17 -4.72 11.17
N PHE A 99 -0.02 -4.85 10.62
CA PHE A 99 -1.00 -5.75 11.19
C PHE A 99 -0.56 -7.18 10.97
N ARG A 100 -0.86 -8.03 11.91
CA ARG A 100 -0.58 -9.45 11.80
C ARG A 100 -1.88 -10.20 11.89
N GLU A 101 -2.01 -11.17 11.05
CA GLU A 101 -3.23 -11.94 10.97
C GLU A 101 -3.58 -12.51 12.33
N GLY A 102 -4.83 -12.28 12.76
CA GLY A 102 -5.33 -12.82 14.01
C GLY A 102 -4.88 -12.11 15.26
N ARG A 103 -4.06 -11.07 15.14
CA ARG A 103 -3.55 -10.37 16.32
C ARG A 103 -4.26 -9.04 16.50
N PRO A 104 -5.01 -8.89 17.60
CA PRO A 104 -5.70 -7.61 17.83
C PRO A 104 -4.71 -6.53 18.22
N VAL A 105 -4.99 -5.32 17.77
CA VAL A 105 -4.20 -4.13 18.10
C VAL A 105 -5.17 -3.08 18.55
N GLN A 106 -4.88 -2.45 19.69
CA GLN A 106 -5.70 -1.35 20.14
C GLN A 106 -5.16 -0.05 19.55
N ILE A 107 -6.05 0.73 18.98
CA ILE A 107 -5.70 1.95 18.29
C ILE A 107 -6.58 3.08 18.81
N THR A 108 -5.96 4.23 19.05
CA THR A 108 -6.69 5.45 19.35
C THR A 108 -6.51 6.38 18.17
N SER A 109 -7.60 6.74 17.53
CA SER A 109 -7.53 7.59 16.35
C SER A 109 -7.26 9.04 16.73
N ASP A 110 -6.95 9.85 15.73
CA ASP A 110 -6.74 11.28 15.97
C ASP A 110 -8.00 12.01 16.41
N ARG A 111 -9.14 11.33 16.34
CA ARG A 111 -10.40 11.87 16.84
C ARG A 111 -10.75 11.34 18.22
N GLY A 112 -9.85 10.58 18.81
CA GLY A 112 -10.06 10.07 20.15
C GLY A 112 -10.87 8.78 20.21
N ASN A 113 -11.16 8.17 19.09
CA ASN A 113 -11.89 6.91 19.07
C ASN A 113 -10.93 5.76 19.35
N VAL A 114 -11.30 4.94 20.32
CA VAL A 114 -10.51 3.77 20.68
C VAL A 114 -11.13 2.55 20.06
N VAL A 115 -10.37 1.82 19.27
CA VAL A 115 -10.86 0.64 18.61
C VAL A 115 -9.85 -0.49 18.76
N ARG A 116 -10.35 -1.70 18.61
CA ARG A 116 -9.49 -2.87 18.56
C ARG A 116 -9.60 -3.46 17.16
N VAL A 117 -8.49 -3.62 16.51
CA VAL A 117 -8.43 -4.00 15.11
C VAL A 117 -7.76 -5.35 14.98
N THR A 118 -8.40 -6.25 14.25
CA THR A 118 -7.83 -7.57 13.99
C THR A 118 -7.90 -7.84 12.51
N MET A 119 -6.77 -8.16 11.91
CA MET A 119 -6.72 -8.51 10.48
C MET A 119 -7.02 -9.99 10.33
N ARG A 120 -7.85 -10.32 9.34
CA ARG A 120 -8.16 -11.70 9.02
C ARG A 120 -7.37 -12.19 7.86
#